data_ab4e31c041922fc999e7a0849692f1a1
#
_entry.id   ab4e31c041922fc999e7a0849692f1a1
#
_cell.length_a   1.000
_cell.length_b   1.000
_cell.length_c   1.000
_cell.angle_alpha   90.00
_cell.angle_beta   90.00
_cell.angle_gamma   90.00
#
_symmetry.space_group_name_H-M   'P 1'
#
loop_
_entity.id
_entity.type
_entity.pdbx_description
1 polymer ?
#
loop_
_entity_poly.entity_id
_entity_poly.type
_entity_poly.pdbx_seq_one_letter_code
_entity_poly.pdbx_strand_id
1 'polypeptide(L)'
;MKRLQMLGATLLVTVAAMAATPIVKGMKNMKHDCMGQSCNQSTVTKGEQIAFADPTIVRKGSYYYLTGTANQKPQGFSMLVSKDLKNWTSVGRLLTEGPQVYGNKGFWAPQLYLNGKTWQLAYTANEQVAVAESASLTGPFTQKQVKAVDASEKNIDPFIFTDDDGKTYLYHVRFNNGNYLWVAAYDKNTMTIDPSTLKQCLGNTEAWENTPDYPAAPIMEGPTVIKHKGKYYLFYSANHFMSRDYAVGYAVADSPMGPWHKPANNRIIHRSTVGENGSGHGDVFADKKGNLFYVYHVHHSNTTVSPRLTRIVPLHFIPSTD
;
A
#
# COMPACT_ATOMS: atom_id res chain seq x y z
N MET A 1 0.32 40.19 -29.24
CA MET A 1 0.13 38.76 -28.94
C MET A 1 0.42 38.58 -27.43
N LYS A 2 -0.64 38.56 -26.62
CA LYS A 2 -0.53 38.33 -25.15
C LYS A 2 -0.48 36.81 -24.95
N ARG A 3 0.64 36.28 -24.42
CA ARG A 3 0.75 34.90 -23.95
C ARG A 3 -0.11 34.75 -22.71
N LEU A 4 -1.14 33.94 -22.81
CA LEU A 4 -1.94 33.48 -21.67
C LEU A 4 -1.07 32.46 -20.93
N GLN A 5 -0.47 32.82 -19.80
CA GLN A 5 0.09 31.85 -18.88
C GLN A 5 -1.07 31.17 -18.17
N MET A 6 -1.30 29.89 -18.46
CA MET A 6 -2.15 29.05 -17.61
C MET A 6 -1.39 28.78 -16.31
N LEU A 7 -1.77 29.47 -15.26
CA LEU A 7 -1.40 29.11 -13.91
C LEU A 7 -2.12 27.80 -13.55
N GLY A 8 -1.42 26.70 -13.66
CA GLY A 8 -1.87 25.43 -13.12
C GLY A 8 -1.83 25.49 -11.59
N ALA A 9 -3.00 25.58 -10.96
CA ALA A 9 -3.08 25.47 -9.51
C ALA A 9 -2.55 24.09 -9.04
N THR A 10 -1.38 24.07 -8.44
CA THR A 10 -0.80 22.85 -7.85
C THR A 10 -1.50 22.60 -6.53
N LEU A 11 -2.11 21.42 -6.39
CA LEU A 11 -2.78 21.03 -5.16
C LEU A 11 -1.75 20.39 -4.21
N LEU A 12 -1.61 20.90 -3.00
CA LEU A 12 -0.72 20.34 -2.00
C LEU A 12 -1.41 19.21 -1.24
N VAL A 13 -0.72 18.09 -1.08
CA VAL A 13 -1.19 16.98 -0.24
C VAL A 13 -0.62 17.18 1.17
N THR A 14 -1.49 17.20 2.16
CA THR A 14 -1.07 17.29 3.57
C THR A 14 -1.71 16.17 4.38
N VAL A 15 -1.00 15.73 5.39
CA VAL A 15 -1.52 14.92 6.47
C VAL A 15 -1.78 15.84 7.66
N ALA A 16 -3.00 15.86 8.19
CA ALA A 16 -3.28 16.65 9.37
C ALA A 16 -2.37 16.19 10.52
N ALA A 17 -1.69 17.14 11.16
CA ALA A 17 -0.83 16.92 12.32
C ALA A 17 -1.67 16.57 13.56
N MET A 18 -2.45 15.48 13.47
CA MET A 18 -3.04 14.83 14.63
C MET A 18 -2.15 13.65 15.01
N ALA A 19 -1.88 13.49 16.29
CA ALA A 19 -1.20 12.31 16.78
C ALA A 19 -1.89 11.08 16.18
N ALA A 20 -1.13 10.25 15.45
CA ALA A 20 -1.67 9.05 14.84
C ALA A 20 -2.31 8.21 15.93
N THR A 21 -3.61 7.97 15.82
CA THR A 21 -4.31 7.18 16.83
C THR A 21 -3.87 5.73 16.68
N PRO A 22 -3.27 5.10 17.71
CA PRO A 22 -2.95 3.68 17.65
C PRO A 22 -4.22 2.88 17.37
N ILE A 23 -4.17 1.97 16.41
CA ILE A 23 -5.28 1.06 16.16
C ILE A 23 -5.24 0.00 17.25
N VAL A 24 -6.23 0.03 18.13
CA VAL A 24 -6.37 -0.93 19.22
C VAL A 24 -7.37 -2.00 18.82
N LYS A 25 -6.98 -3.26 18.93
CA LYS A 25 -7.89 -4.39 18.75
C LYS A 25 -8.92 -4.42 19.89
N GLY A 26 -10.21 -4.39 19.55
CA GLY A 26 -11.30 -4.45 20.54
C GLY A 26 -12.21 -5.65 20.36
N MET A 27 -12.74 -6.14 21.46
CA MET A 27 -13.71 -7.25 21.46
C MET A 27 -15.13 -6.77 21.13
N LYS A 28 -15.80 -7.42 20.17
CA LYS A 28 -17.22 -7.75 20.20
C LYS A 28 -17.53 -8.89 19.23
N ASN A 29 -18.29 -9.86 19.69
CA ASN A 29 -18.85 -10.93 18.87
C ASN A 29 -19.68 -10.32 17.73
N MET A 30 -19.18 -10.34 16.53
CA MET A 30 -19.92 -10.06 15.32
C MET A 30 -20.09 -11.36 14.54
N LYS A 31 -21.34 -11.79 14.40
CA LYS A 31 -21.68 -12.80 13.40
C LYS A 31 -21.46 -12.16 12.03
N HIS A 32 -20.43 -12.61 11.32
CA HIS A 32 -20.26 -12.32 9.91
C HIS A 32 -21.00 -13.38 9.11
N ASP A 33 -21.71 -12.94 8.08
CA ASP A 33 -22.22 -13.83 7.05
C ASP A 33 -21.00 -14.37 6.25
N CYS A 34 -20.37 -15.38 6.81
CA CYS A 34 -19.43 -16.25 6.10
C CYS A 34 -20.31 -17.28 5.38
N MET A 35 -20.54 -17.09 4.09
CA MET A 35 -21.22 -18.11 3.31
C MET A 35 -20.44 -19.41 3.35
N GLY A 36 -20.89 -20.35 4.16
CA GLY A 36 -20.60 -21.79 4.05
C GLY A 36 -19.29 -22.34 4.64
N GLN A 37 -18.49 -21.56 5.38
CA GLN A 37 -17.32 -22.09 6.09
C GLN A 37 -17.30 -21.64 7.55
N SER A 38 -16.94 -22.53 8.47
CA SER A 38 -16.77 -22.22 9.88
C SER A 38 -15.58 -21.27 10.06
N CYS A 39 -15.87 -19.99 10.31
CA CYS A 39 -14.84 -19.02 10.70
C CYS A 39 -14.42 -19.29 12.13
N ASN A 40 -13.25 -19.89 12.34
CA ASN A 40 -12.61 -19.89 13.66
C ASN A 40 -12.22 -18.46 14.02
N GLN A 41 -13.09 -17.77 14.76
CA GLN A 41 -12.85 -16.43 15.26
C GLN A 41 -11.91 -16.51 16.47
N SER A 42 -10.64 -16.16 16.29
CA SER A 42 -9.82 -15.83 17.44
C SER A 42 -10.19 -14.44 17.95
N THR A 43 -10.74 -14.36 19.15
CA THR A 43 -10.98 -13.10 19.86
C THR A 43 -9.63 -12.49 20.26
N VAL A 44 -9.40 -11.26 19.81
CA VAL A 44 -8.19 -10.52 20.19
C VAL A 44 -8.48 -9.66 21.42
N THR A 45 -7.60 -9.69 22.40
CA THR A 45 -7.74 -8.95 23.66
C THR A 45 -7.70 -7.44 23.45
N LYS A 46 -8.52 -6.71 24.21
CA LYS A 46 -8.58 -5.24 24.20
C LYS A 46 -7.21 -4.65 24.59
N GLY A 47 -6.63 -3.82 23.70
CA GLY A 47 -5.36 -3.13 23.97
C GLY A 47 -4.16 -3.57 23.13
N GLU A 48 -4.26 -4.66 22.37
CA GLU A 48 -3.18 -5.06 21.47
C GLU A 48 -3.11 -4.17 20.23
N GLN A 49 -1.91 -3.72 19.87
CA GLN A 49 -1.66 -2.96 18.65
C GLN A 49 -1.62 -3.91 17.45
N ILE A 50 -2.11 -3.44 16.28
CA ILE A 50 -2.06 -4.22 15.05
C ILE A 50 -0.63 -4.23 14.53
N ALA A 51 -0.06 -5.43 14.43
CA ALA A 51 1.30 -5.65 13.94
C ALA A 51 1.30 -6.07 12.46
N PHE A 52 0.77 -5.21 11.59
CA PHE A 52 0.96 -5.31 10.15
C PHE A 52 1.89 -4.21 9.65
N ALA A 53 2.92 -4.62 8.92
CA ALA A 53 3.69 -3.75 8.07
C ALA A 53 3.05 -3.65 6.69
N ASP A 54 3.41 -2.64 5.90
CA ASP A 54 2.97 -2.50 4.51
C ASP A 54 1.43 -2.69 4.38
N PRO A 55 0.64 -1.98 5.21
CA PRO A 55 -0.78 -2.26 5.34
C PRO A 55 -1.60 -1.68 4.18
N THR A 56 -2.65 -2.39 3.79
CA THR A 56 -3.71 -1.90 2.91
C THR A 56 -5.08 -2.07 3.54
N ILE A 57 -5.99 -1.11 3.27
CA ILE A 57 -7.39 -1.18 3.70
C ILE A 57 -8.31 -1.05 2.51
N VAL A 58 -9.25 -1.98 2.38
CA VAL A 58 -10.37 -1.85 1.44
C VAL A 58 -11.68 -1.75 2.19
N ARG A 59 -12.61 -0.93 1.68
CA ARG A 59 -13.96 -0.82 2.20
C ARG A 59 -14.95 -1.62 1.35
N LYS A 60 -15.77 -2.45 2.00
CA LYS A 60 -16.91 -3.12 1.35
C LYS A 60 -18.16 -2.95 2.21
N GLY A 61 -19.13 -2.24 1.67
CA GLY A 61 -20.34 -1.87 2.45
C GLY A 61 -19.98 -1.01 3.65
N SER A 62 -20.40 -1.44 4.83
CA SER A 62 -20.15 -0.75 6.10
C SER A 62 -18.86 -1.19 6.82
N TYR A 63 -18.08 -2.06 6.21
CA TYR A 63 -16.89 -2.66 6.82
C TYR A 63 -15.60 -2.24 6.13
N TYR A 64 -14.55 -2.17 6.91
CA TYR A 64 -13.17 -1.97 6.50
C TYR A 64 -12.40 -3.25 6.73
N TYR A 65 -11.62 -3.68 5.75
CA TYR A 65 -10.84 -4.91 5.75
C TYR A 65 -9.37 -4.53 5.63
N LEU A 66 -8.58 -4.91 6.63
CA LEU A 66 -7.16 -4.59 6.75
C LEU A 66 -6.32 -5.86 6.62
N THR A 67 -5.31 -5.80 5.79
CA THR A 67 -4.24 -6.80 5.70
C THR A 67 -2.89 -6.11 5.57
N GLY A 68 -1.80 -6.86 5.67
CA GLY A 68 -0.44 -6.36 5.55
C GLY A 68 0.58 -7.47 5.75
N THR A 69 1.84 -7.10 5.69
CA THR A 69 2.97 -7.99 5.97
C THR A 69 3.02 -8.35 7.46
N ALA A 70 3.12 -9.64 7.77
CA ALA A 70 3.32 -10.13 9.12
C ALA A 70 4.21 -11.38 9.13
N ASN A 71 5.03 -11.51 10.17
CA ASN A 71 5.80 -12.74 10.41
C ASN A 71 4.87 -13.81 10.98
N GLN A 72 4.40 -14.71 10.14
CA GLN A 72 3.49 -15.78 10.52
C GLN A 72 3.86 -17.09 9.80
N LYS A 73 3.53 -18.22 10.43
CA LYS A 73 3.70 -19.56 9.89
C LYS A 73 2.36 -20.30 9.90
N PRO A 74 2.00 -21.01 8.81
CA PRO A 74 2.60 -20.97 7.47
C PRO A 74 2.62 -19.55 6.93
N GLN A 75 3.48 -19.25 5.93
CA GLN A 75 3.58 -17.90 5.35
C GLN A 75 2.33 -17.51 4.56
N GLY A 76 2.15 -16.22 4.31
CA GLY A 76 1.01 -15.65 3.60
C GLY A 76 0.40 -14.45 4.32
N PHE A 77 -0.90 -14.21 4.15
CA PHE A 77 -1.58 -13.03 4.67
C PHE A 77 -2.80 -13.39 5.50
N SER A 78 -3.03 -12.64 6.56
CA SER A 78 -4.24 -12.67 7.39
C SER A 78 -5.01 -11.36 7.23
N MET A 79 -6.30 -11.37 7.60
CA MET A 79 -7.17 -10.21 7.49
C MET A 79 -7.85 -9.89 8.81
N LEU A 80 -7.99 -8.60 9.07
CA LEU A 80 -8.82 -8.05 10.13
C LEU A 80 -9.99 -7.27 9.51
N VAL A 81 -11.10 -7.17 10.22
CA VAL A 81 -12.27 -6.41 9.81
C VAL A 81 -12.71 -5.44 10.92
N SER A 82 -13.19 -4.26 10.52
CA SER A 82 -13.70 -3.23 11.42
C SER A 82 -14.90 -2.51 10.83
N LYS A 83 -15.76 -1.93 11.69
CA LYS A 83 -16.81 -0.97 11.30
C LYS A 83 -16.42 0.49 11.56
N ASP A 84 -15.44 0.72 12.40
CA ASP A 84 -15.16 2.03 12.98
C ASP A 84 -13.68 2.44 12.89
N LEU A 85 -12.83 1.61 12.24
CA LEU A 85 -11.37 1.78 12.12
C LEU A 85 -10.63 1.75 13.47
N LYS A 86 -11.30 1.46 14.57
CA LYS A 86 -10.74 1.43 15.94
C LYS A 86 -10.76 0.03 16.52
N ASN A 87 -11.87 -0.68 16.33
CA ASN A 87 -12.07 -2.02 16.84
C ASN A 87 -11.97 -3.03 15.69
N TRP A 88 -11.00 -3.94 15.77
CA TRP A 88 -10.69 -4.89 14.71
C TRP A 88 -10.86 -6.33 15.19
N THR A 89 -11.39 -7.19 14.33
CA THR A 89 -11.60 -8.61 14.57
C THR A 89 -10.93 -9.43 13.47
N SER A 90 -10.30 -10.53 13.83
CA SER A 90 -9.69 -11.43 12.84
C SER A 90 -10.77 -12.13 12.01
N VAL A 91 -10.59 -12.11 10.69
CA VAL A 91 -11.42 -12.88 9.74
C VAL A 91 -10.78 -14.24 9.42
N GLY A 92 -9.45 -14.33 9.56
CA GLY A 92 -8.69 -15.53 9.23
C GLY A 92 -7.62 -15.27 8.15
N ARG A 93 -7.27 -16.33 7.47
CA ARG A 93 -6.22 -16.33 6.42
C ARG A 93 -6.82 -15.97 5.08
N LEU A 94 -6.22 -14.98 4.40
CA LEU A 94 -6.52 -14.64 3.01
C LEU A 94 -5.83 -15.60 2.03
N LEU A 95 -4.54 -15.78 2.25
CA LEU A 95 -3.66 -16.57 1.42
C LEU A 95 -2.68 -17.32 2.32
N THR A 96 -2.40 -18.55 2.00
CA THR A 96 -1.43 -19.40 2.69
C THR A 96 -0.51 -20.04 1.67
N GLU A 97 0.80 -20.04 1.93
CA GLU A 97 1.78 -20.75 1.09
C GLU A 97 1.36 -22.18 0.80
N GLY A 98 1.59 -22.63 -0.42
CA GLY A 98 1.17 -23.97 -0.85
C GLY A 98 1.21 -24.15 -2.36
N PRO A 99 0.78 -25.32 -2.88
CA PRO A 99 0.96 -25.68 -4.29
C PRO A 99 0.17 -24.79 -5.28
N GLN A 100 -0.81 -24.03 -4.80
CA GLN A 100 -1.61 -23.11 -5.62
C GLN A 100 -1.27 -21.63 -5.36
N VAL A 101 -0.10 -21.37 -4.78
CA VAL A 101 0.35 -20.02 -4.44
C VAL A 101 1.80 -19.86 -4.82
N TYR A 102 2.12 -18.79 -5.57
CA TYR A 102 3.51 -18.50 -5.92
C TYR A 102 4.30 -18.07 -4.69
N GLY A 103 5.50 -18.65 -4.56
CA GLY A 103 6.45 -18.33 -3.51
C GLY A 103 6.34 -19.19 -2.24
N ASN A 104 7.41 -19.19 -1.47
CA ASN A 104 7.53 -19.94 -0.22
C ASN A 104 8.27 -19.14 0.88
N LYS A 105 8.65 -17.88 0.58
CA LYS A 105 9.28 -16.95 1.52
C LYS A 105 9.01 -15.51 1.14
N GLY A 106 9.14 -14.59 2.11
CA GLY A 106 9.06 -13.15 1.85
C GLY A 106 7.70 -12.72 1.32
N PHE A 107 6.63 -13.13 1.99
CA PHE A 107 5.28 -12.67 1.65
C PHE A 107 5.09 -11.26 2.20
N TRP A 108 5.17 -10.25 1.31
CA TRP A 108 5.18 -8.82 1.65
C TRP A 108 4.20 -8.01 0.83
N ALA A 109 3.84 -6.83 1.36
CA ALA A 109 3.14 -5.73 0.70
C ALA A 109 1.92 -6.18 -0.12
N PRO A 110 0.89 -6.74 0.50
CA PRO A 110 -0.32 -7.15 -0.20
C PRO A 110 -1.16 -5.94 -0.60
N GLN A 111 -1.76 -5.99 -1.80
CA GLN A 111 -2.80 -5.06 -2.23
C GLN A 111 -4.03 -5.84 -2.69
N LEU A 112 -5.21 -5.44 -2.22
CA LEU A 112 -6.49 -6.00 -2.64
C LEU A 112 -7.09 -5.17 -3.78
N TYR A 113 -7.42 -5.81 -4.87
CA TYR A 113 -7.97 -5.19 -6.07
C TYR A 113 -9.22 -5.96 -6.54
N LEU A 114 -10.27 -5.23 -6.95
CA LEU A 114 -11.50 -5.82 -7.45
C LEU A 114 -11.55 -5.74 -8.99
N ASN A 115 -11.45 -6.88 -9.67
CA ASN A 115 -11.64 -7.01 -11.11
C ASN A 115 -13.04 -7.57 -11.39
N GLY A 116 -14.00 -6.69 -11.69
CA GLY A 116 -15.39 -7.09 -11.91
C GLY A 116 -16.00 -7.70 -10.66
N LYS A 117 -16.15 -9.03 -10.63
CA LYS A 117 -16.67 -9.80 -9.49
C LYS A 117 -15.58 -10.61 -8.77
N THR A 118 -14.37 -10.63 -9.30
CA THR A 118 -13.24 -11.40 -8.78
C THR A 118 -12.30 -10.50 -8.00
N TRP A 119 -11.97 -10.88 -6.77
CA TRP A 119 -10.93 -10.22 -6.00
C TRP A 119 -9.56 -10.73 -6.43
N GLN A 120 -8.63 -9.84 -6.61
CA GLN A 120 -7.22 -10.10 -6.84
C GLN A 120 -6.43 -9.62 -5.62
N LEU A 121 -5.50 -10.44 -5.17
CA LEU A 121 -4.49 -10.10 -4.16
C LEU A 121 -3.15 -10.06 -4.86
N ALA A 122 -2.66 -8.86 -5.13
CA ALA A 122 -1.30 -8.65 -5.57
C ALA A 122 -0.38 -8.65 -4.36
N TYR A 123 0.77 -9.31 -4.45
CA TYR A 123 1.70 -9.47 -3.33
C TYR A 123 3.12 -9.72 -3.81
N THR A 124 4.08 -9.54 -2.93
CA THR A 124 5.46 -10.02 -3.14
C THR A 124 5.64 -11.39 -2.51
N ALA A 125 6.32 -12.30 -3.20
CA ALA A 125 6.92 -13.51 -2.62
C ALA A 125 8.18 -13.88 -3.41
N ASN A 126 9.21 -14.43 -2.76
CA ASN A 126 10.50 -14.75 -3.39
C ASN A 126 11.12 -13.54 -4.15
N GLU A 127 10.88 -12.30 -3.68
CA GLU A 127 11.28 -11.05 -4.36
C GLU A 127 10.73 -10.94 -5.79
N GLN A 128 9.49 -11.44 -6.00
CA GLN A 128 8.73 -11.34 -7.24
C GLN A 128 7.29 -10.96 -6.94
N VAL A 129 6.72 -10.09 -7.76
CA VAL A 129 5.29 -9.77 -7.70
C VAL A 129 4.48 -10.92 -8.27
N ALA A 130 3.47 -11.34 -7.52
CA ALA A 130 2.49 -12.34 -7.94
C ALA A 130 1.07 -11.85 -7.65
N VAL A 131 0.09 -12.43 -8.35
CA VAL A 131 -1.34 -12.10 -8.16
C VAL A 131 -2.13 -13.39 -8.02
N ALA A 132 -2.86 -13.52 -6.92
CA ALA A 132 -3.79 -14.61 -6.66
C ALA A 132 -5.23 -14.12 -6.73
N GLU A 133 -6.19 -14.99 -6.96
CA GLU A 133 -7.60 -14.66 -7.16
C GLU A 133 -8.53 -15.38 -6.18
N SER A 134 -9.65 -14.72 -5.86
CA SER A 134 -10.74 -15.30 -5.09
C SER A 134 -12.09 -14.69 -5.51
N ALA A 135 -13.16 -15.48 -5.43
CA ALA A 135 -14.53 -14.95 -5.52
C ALA A 135 -14.94 -14.16 -4.27
N SER A 136 -14.21 -14.34 -3.16
CA SER A 136 -14.47 -13.68 -1.88
C SER A 136 -13.34 -12.73 -1.50
N LEU A 137 -13.68 -11.54 -0.97
CA LEU A 137 -12.71 -10.61 -0.37
C LEU A 137 -11.91 -11.25 0.78
N THR A 138 -12.51 -12.20 1.47
CA THR A 138 -11.89 -12.87 2.62
C THR A 138 -11.12 -14.15 2.24
N GLY A 139 -10.95 -14.39 0.94
CA GLY A 139 -10.23 -15.57 0.43
C GLY A 139 -11.03 -16.88 0.49
N PRO A 140 -10.36 -18.04 0.36
CA PRO A 140 -8.93 -18.15 0.10
C PRO A 140 -8.53 -17.64 -1.29
N PHE A 141 -7.37 -17.01 -1.38
CA PHE A 141 -6.77 -16.58 -2.63
C PHE A 141 -5.82 -17.65 -3.15
N THR A 142 -5.95 -18.01 -4.43
CA THR A 142 -5.12 -19.02 -5.11
C THR A 142 -4.82 -18.58 -6.53
N GLN A 143 -3.86 -19.25 -7.17
CA GLN A 143 -3.54 -19.05 -8.57
C GLN A 143 -3.95 -20.30 -9.38
N LYS A 144 -4.67 -20.12 -10.47
CA LYS A 144 -4.96 -21.21 -11.43
C LYS A 144 -3.68 -21.66 -12.14
N GLN A 145 -2.83 -20.71 -12.46
CA GLN A 145 -1.48 -20.91 -12.98
C GLN A 145 -0.49 -20.24 -12.02
N VAL A 146 0.29 -21.03 -11.33
CA VAL A 146 1.25 -20.55 -10.33
C VAL A 146 2.44 -19.91 -11.04
N LYS A 147 2.51 -18.56 -11.00
CA LYS A 147 3.56 -17.79 -11.65
C LYS A 147 3.71 -16.41 -11.01
N ALA A 148 4.89 -15.79 -11.20
CA ALA A 148 5.07 -14.36 -11.01
C ALA A 148 4.43 -13.57 -12.16
N VAL A 149 4.16 -12.29 -11.96
CA VAL A 149 3.67 -11.36 -12.99
C VAL A 149 4.75 -11.07 -14.02
N ASP A 150 5.95 -10.79 -13.55
CA ASP A 150 7.14 -10.55 -14.35
C ASP A 150 8.36 -11.13 -13.63
N ALA A 151 8.92 -12.19 -14.20
CA ALA A 151 10.08 -12.88 -13.65
C ALA A 151 11.42 -12.42 -14.27
N SER A 152 11.40 -11.36 -15.08
CA SER A 152 12.60 -10.87 -15.79
C SER A 152 13.66 -10.28 -14.85
N GLU A 153 13.25 -9.77 -13.70
CA GLU A 153 14.10 -9.17 -12.69
C GLU A 153 13.41 -9.21 -11.32
N LYS A 154 14.18 -9.04 -10.23
CA LYS A 154 13.60 -8.88 -8.89
C LYS A 154 12.68 -7.66 -8.84
N ASN A 155 11.47 -7.86 -8.32
CA ASN A 155 10.47 -6.82 -8.18
C ASN A 155 9.57 -7.08 -6.97
N ILE A 156 9.14 -6.01 -6.29
CA ILE A 156 8.36 -6.08 -5.06
C ILE A 156 7.29 -4.98 -5.02
N ASP A 157 6.45 -4.98 -4.01
CA ASP A 157 5.50 -3.92 -3.65
C ASP A 157 4.54 -3.56 -4.79
N PRO A 158 3.65 -4.48 -5.19
CA PRO A 158 2.71 -4.23 -6.27
C PRO A 158 1.59 -3.28 -5.86
N PHE A 159 1.21 -2.39 -6.79
CA PHE A 159 0.00 -1.61 -6.73
C PHE A 159 -0.71 -1.58 -8.10
N ILE A 160 -1.90 -2.13 -8.18
CA ILE A 160 -2.74 -2.12 -9.39
C ILE A 160 -3.65 -0.89 -9.34
N PHE A 161 -3.55 -0.05 -10.35
CA PHE A 161 -4.39 1.12 -10.54
C PHE A 161 -5.24 0.98 -11.81
N THR A 162 -6.53 1.31 -11.73
CA THR A 162 -7.42 1.42 -12.89
C THR A 162 -7.79 2.87 -13.10
N ASP A 163 -7.57 3.38 -14.31
CA ASP A 163 -7.98 4.72 -14.70
C ASP A 163 -9.46 4.76 -15.14
N ASP A 164 -10.01 5.95 -15.29
CA ASP A 164 -11.41 6.18 -15.67
C ASP A 164 -11.75 5.63 -17.06
N ASP A 165 -10.75 5.47 -17.95
CA ASP A 165 -10.90 4.84 -19.27
C ASP A 165 -10.88 3.31 -19.23
N GLY A 166 -10.74 2.72 -18.04
CA GLY A 166 -10.71 1.28 -17.80
C GLY A 166 -9.36 0.61 -18.01
N LYS A 167 -8.34 1.35 -18.45
CA LYS A 167 -6.98 0.84 -18.55
C LYS A 167 -6.40 0.60 -17.15
N THR A 168 -5.60 -0.44 -17.03
CA THR A 168 -4.96 -0.83 -15.77
C THR A 168 -3.45 -0.74 -15.87
N TYR A 169 -2.85 -0.39 -14.76
CA TYR A 169 -1.41 -0.18 -14.62
C TYR A 169 -0.93 -0.91 -13.36
N LEU A 170 0.22 -1.56 -13.45
CA LEU A 170 0.92 -2.12 -12.29
C LEU A 170 2.10 -1.21 -11.95
N TYR A 171 2.04 -0.59 -10.77
CA TYR A 171 3.19 0.05 -10.15
C TYR A 171 3.88 -0.96 -9.26
N HIS A 172 5.20 -0.96 -9.26
CA HIS A 172 6.00 -1.88 -8.45
C HIS A 172 7.42 -1.35 -8.30
N VAL A 173 8.17 -1.94 -7.41
CA VAL A 173 9.61 -1.68 -7.23
C VAL A 173 10.40 -2.65 -8.08
N ARG A 174 11.47 -2.17 -8.74
CA ARG A 174 12.50 -2.99 -9.38
C ARG A 174 13.87 -2.65 -8.82
N PHE A 175 14.74 -3.66 -8.78
CA PHE A 175 16.08 -3.57 -8.22
C PHE A 175 17.06 -3.20 -9.33
N ASN A 176 17.74 -2.05 -9.19
CA ASN A 176 18.79 -1.61 -10.11
C ASN A 176 19.75 -0.68 -9.37
N ASN A 177 20.76 -1.22 -8.68
CA ASN A 177 21.67 -0.47 -7.79
C ASN A 177 20.93 0.40 -6.76
N GLY A 178 19.81 -0.12 -6.25
CA GLY A 178 18.83 0.52 -5.41
C GLY A 178 17.44 0.01 -5.76
N ASN A 179 16.45 0.49 -5.06
CA ASN A 179 15.04 0.19 -5.29
C ASN A 179 14.37 1.42 -5.88
N TYR A 180 13.76 1.29 -7.05
CA TYR A 180 13.07 2.39 -7.71
C TYR A 180 11.68 1.98 -8.15
N LEU A 181 10.79 2.96 -8.23
CA LEU A 181 9.40 2.76 -8.67
C LEU A 181 9.31 2.70 -10.19
N TRP A 182 8.60 1.71 -10.66
CA TRP A 182 8.31 1.46 -12.07
C TRP A 182 6.81 1.31 -12.28
N VAL A 183 6.37 1.54 -13.51
CA VAL A 183 5.00 1.33 -13.97
C VAL A 183 5.01 0.64 -15.32
N ALA A 184 4.03 -0.24 -15.54
CA ALA A 184 3.73 -0.83 -16.84
C ALA A 184 2.23 -0.93 -17.05
N ALA A 185 1.78 -0.99 -18.30
CA ALA A 185 0.42 -1.42 -18.62
C ALA A 185 0.20 -2.85 -18.12
N TYR A 186 -0.93 -3.07 -17.48
CA TYR A 186 -1.26 -4.34 -16.82
C TYR A 186 -2.55 -4.92 -17.37
N ASP A 187 -2.51 -6.18 -17.77
CA ASP A 187 -3.72 -6.92 -18.11
C ASP A 187 -4.23 -7.67 -16.88
N LYS A 188 -5.30 -7.15 -16.30
CA LYS A 188 -5.94 -7.72 -15.11
C LYS A 188 -6.58 -9.09 -15.32
N ASN A 189 -6.80 -9.53 -16.58
CA ASN A 189 -7.41 -10.82 -16.89
C ASN A 189 -6.36 -11.92 -17.02
N THR A 190 -5.20 -11.61 -17.61
CA THR A 190 -4.07 -12.52 -17.73
C THR A 190 -3.08 -12.39 -16.58
N MET A 191 -3.20 -11.32 -15.78
CA MET A 191 -2.30 -10.97 -14.67
C MET A 191 -0.85 -10.86 -15.15
N THR A 192 -0.64 -10.10 -16.22
CA THR A 192 0.67 -9.86 -16.84
C THR A 192 0.86 -8.38 -17.14
N ILE A 193 2.10 -7.92 -17.20
CA ILE A 193 2.44 -6.60 -17.72
C ILE A 193 2.72 -6.67 -19.23
N ASP A 194 2.61 -5.53 -19.90
CA ASP A 194 3.22 -5.31 -21.21
C ASP A 194 4.65 -4.76 -21.00
N PRO A 195 5.70 -5.59 -21.22
CA PRO A 195 7.08 -5.18 -20.97
C PRO A 195 7.54 -4.00 -21.85
N SER A 196 6.91 -3.79 -23.00
CA SER A 196 7.24 -2.68 -23.89
C SER A 196 6.86 -1.30 -23.32
N THR A 197 5.95 -1.29 -22.33
CA THR A 197 5.48 -0.08 -21.65
C THR A 197 6.20 0.19 -20.33
N LEU A 198 7.09 -0.71 -19.91
CA LEU A 198 7.76 -0.62 -18.62
C LEU A 198 8.60 0.66 -18.52
N LYS A 199 8.32 1.48 -17.52
CA LYS A 199 8.92 2.80 -17.35
C LYS A 199 9.21 3.11 -15.89
N GLN A 200 10.39 3.66 -15.59
CA GLN A 200 10.72 4.18 -14.27
C GLN A 200 9.91 5.44 -13.98
N CYS A 201 9.28 5.50 -12.82
CA CYS A 201 8.47 6.64 -12.38
C CYS A 201 9.32 7.77 -11.81
N LEU A 202 10.16 7.44 -10.83
CA LEU A 202 10.90 8.40 -10.02
C LEU A 202 12.34 7.94 -9.80
N GLY A 203 13.25 8.91 -9.64
CA GLY A 203 14.59 8.74 -9.09
C GLY A 203 14.68 9.35 -7.69
N ASN A 204 15.69 8.97 -6.94
CA ASN A 204 16.03 9.57 -5.65
C ASN A 204 16.72 10.93 -5.91
N THR A 205 16.02 12.02 -5.64
CA THR A 205 16.47 13.40 -5.95
C THR A 205 16.37 14.36 -4.76
N GLU A 206 15.62 13.97 -3.73
CA GLU A 206 15.41 14.79 -2.54
C GLU A 206 16.33 14.35 -1.40
N ALA A 207 16.90 15.29 -0.66
CA ALA A 207 17.83 14.98 0.43
C ALA A 207 17.24 14.06 1.52
N TRP A 208 15.93 14.16 1.76
CA TRP A 208 15.25 13.32 2.74
C TRP A 208 15.04 11.87 2.29
N GLU A 209 15.24 11.57 1.02
CA GLU A 209 15.00 10.24 0.44
C GLU A 209 16.17 9.28 0.63
N ASN A 210 17.32 9.77 1.07
CA ASN A 210 18.52 8.97 1.33
C ASN A 210 19.32 9.59 2.47
N THR A 211 18.86 9.38 3.70
CA THR A 211 19.53 9.89 4.90
C THR A 211 20.59 8.91 5.41
N PRO A 212 21.61 9.41 6.15
CA PRO A 212 22.69 8.56 6.68
C PRO A 212 22.27 7.70 7.89
N ASP A 213 21.03 7.81 8.36
CA ASP A 213 20.55 7.09 9.56
C ASP A 213 20.64 5.56 9.43
N TYR A 214 20.41 5.05 8.22
CA TYR A 214 20.61 3.64 7.88
C TYR A 214 21.28 3.52 6.52
N PRO A 215 22.60 3.19 6.47
CA PRO A 215 23.35 3.11 5.22
C PRO A 215 22.80 2.00 4.32
N ALA A 216 22.28 2.36 3.18
CA ALA A 216 21.78 1.44 2.16
C ALA A 216 21.94 2.09 0.77
N ALA A 217 21.81 1.30 -0.28
CA ALA A 217 21.55 1.84 -1.62
C ALA A 217 20.23 2.65 -1.59
N PRO A 218 20.04 3.62 -2.49
CA PRO A 218 18.79 4.38 -2.55
C PRO A 218 17.56 3.47 -2.60
N ILE A 219 16.56 3.77 -1.78
CA ILE A 219 15.32 2.99 -1.71
C ILE A 219 14.15 3.93 -1.89
N MET A 220 13.31 3.60 -2.87
CA MET A 220 11.99 4.16 -3.11
C MET A 220 11.04 2.99 -3.31
N GLU A 221 10.02 2.87 -2.46
CA GLU A 221 9.16 1.69 -2.43
C GLU A 221 7.72 2.02 -2.02
N GLY A 222 6.85 1.01 -1.90
CA GLY A 222 5.48 1.16 -1.43
C GLY A 222 4.62 2.10 -2.28
N PRO A 223 4.50 1.91 -3.60
CA PRO A 223 3.71 2.80 -4.45
C PRO A 223 2.21 2.69 -4.15
N THR A 224 1.52 3.82 -4.08
CA THR A 224 0.06 3.92 -4.12
C THR A 224 -0.33 5.06 -5.05
N VAL A 225 -1.27 4.83 -5.95
CA VAL A 225 -1.71 5.86 -6.91
C VAL A 225 -3.20 6.12 -6.78
N ILE A 226 -3.55 7.40 -6.74
CA ILE A 226 -4.94 7.85 -6.84
C ILE A 226 -5.07 8.95 -7.88
N LYS A 227 -6.27 9.08 -8.44
CA LYS A 227 -6.65 10.21 -9.30
C LYS A 227 -7.51 11.19 -8.52
N HIS A 228 -7.14 12.46 -8.53
CA HIS A 228 -7.93 13.51 -7.90
C HIS A 228 -7.95 14.77 -8.77
N LYS A 229 -9.15 15.27 -9.11
CA LYS A 229 -9.36 16.46 -9.95
C LYS A 229 -8.55 16.45 -11.26
N GLY A 230 -8.51 15.28 -11.93
CA GLY A 230 -7.82 15.11 -13.22
C GLY A 230 -6.30 14.95 -13.13
N LYS A 231 -5.70 15.01 -11.96
CA LYS A 231 -4.28 14.74 -11.73
C LYS A 231 -4.10 13.39 -11.05
N TYR A 232 -2.93 12.78 -11.27
CA TYR A 232 -2.52 11.55 -10.63
C TYR A 232 -1.52 11.85 -9.52
N TYR A 233 -1.68 11.19 -8.38
CA TYR A 233 -0.84 11.33 -7.20
C TYR A 233 -0.24 9.96 -6.89
N LEU A 234 1.08 9.85 -7.02
CA LEU A 234 1.85 8.66 -6.67
C LEU A 234 2.47 8.89 -5.30
N PHE A 235 1.96 8.22 -4.29
CA PHE A 235 2.57 8.15 -2.97
C PHE A 235 3.65 7.09 -2.98
N TYR A 236 4.74 7.35 -2.29
CA TYR A 236 5.87 6.43 -2.18
C TYR A 236 6.56 6.59 -0.84
N SER A 237 7.35 5.61 -0.47
CA SER A 237 8.23 5.70 0.70
C SER A 237 9.68 5.70 0.29
N ALA A 238 10.51 6.40 1.06
CA ALA A 238 11.93 6.48 0.83
C ALA A 238 12.72 6.30 2.12
N ASN A 239 14.01 6.04 1.99
CA ASN A 239 14.93 5.43 2.93
C ASN A 239 14.67 3.92 3.10
N HIS A 240 15.49 3.24 3.88
CA HIS A 240 15.27 1.83 4.22
C HIS A 240 14.24 1.72 5.36
N PHE A 241 13.35 0.71 5.34
CA PHE A 241 12.31 0.55 6.37
C PHE A 241 12.87 0.42 7.80
N MET A 242 14.15 0.07 7.95
CA MET A 242 14.84 0.04 9.25
C MET A 242 15.35 1.42 9.69
N SER A 243 15.39 2.41 8.80
CA SER A 243 15.75 3.78 9.14
C SER A 243 14.66 4.43 9.97
N ARG A 244 15.05 5.19 10.98
CA ARG A 244 14.13 6.07 11.71
C ARG A 244 13.51 7.14 10.81
N ASP A 245 14.23 7.50 9.75
CA ASP A 245 13.85 8.53 8.77
C ASP A 245 13.03 7.97 7.59
N TYR A 246 12.63 6.69 7.64
CA TYR A 246 11.67 6.14 6.67
C TYR A 246 10.41 7.01 6.62
N ALA A 247 10.00 7.44 5.44
CA ALA A 247 9.01 8.49 5.29
C ALA A 247 8.18 8.32 4.01
N VAL A 248 6.98 8.92 4.00
CA VAL A 248 6.11 8.98 2.82
C VAL A 248 6.23 10.35 2.16
N GLY A 249 6.47 10.32 0.85
CA GLY A 249 6.33 11.46 -0.04
C GLY A 249 5.32 11.19 -1.14
N TYR A 250 5.17 12.17 -2.05
CA TYR A 250 4.32 12.00 -3.21
C TYR A 250 4.88 12.74 -4.43
N ALA A 251 4.43 12.30 -5.60
CA ALA A 251 4.66 12.99 -6.87
C ALA A 251 3.34 13.14 -7.63
N VAL A 252 3.29 14.10 -8.55
CA VAL A 252 2.09 14.44 -9.32
C VAL A 252 2.36 14.30 -10.81
N ALA A 253 1.37 13.83 -11.57
CA ALA A 253 1.44 13.74 -13.02
C ALA A 253 0.09 14.05 -13.68
N ASP A 254 0.14 14.32 -15.00
CA ASP A 254 -1.04 14.46 -15.85
C ASP A 254 -1.48 13.14 -16.50
N SER A 255 -0.70 12.09 -16.33
CA SER A 255 -0.92 10.75 -16.88
C SER A 255 -0.49 9.69 -15.88
N PRO A 256 -1.15 8.50 -15.84
CA PRO A 256 -0.73 7.42 -14.98
C PRO A 256 0.67 6.88 -15.30
N MET A 257 1.15 7.14 -16.52
CA MET A 257 2.52 6.78 -16.94
C MET A 257 3.54 7.92 -16.73
N GLY A 258 3.14 9.00 -16.03
CA GLY A 258 3.97 10.18 -15.85
C GLY A 258 4.09 11.06 -17.13
N PRO A 259 5.03 11.99 -17.19
CA PRO A 259 6.14 12.19 -16.24
C PRO A 259 5.66 12.64 -14.87
N TRP A 260 6.33 12.13 -13.84
CA TRP A 260 6.04 12.42 -12.44
C TRP A 260 6.90 13.56 -11.93
N HIS A 261 6.30 14.49 -11.19
CA HIS A 261 6.97 15.65 -10.61
C HIS A 261 6.76 15.67 -9.10
N LYS A 262 7.83 15.75 -8.34
CA LYS A 262 7.81 15.94 -6.90
C LYS A 262 7.56 17.42 -6.60
N PRO A 263 6.49 17.79 -5.89
CA PRO A 263 6.33 19.18 -5.45
C PRO A 263 7.32 19.51 -4.34
N ALA A 264 7.60 20.79 -4.16
CA ALA A 264 8.36 21.24 -2.99
C ALA A 264 7.66 20.78 -1.69
N ASN A 265 8.44 20.40 -0.69
CA ASN A 265 7.91 19.87 0.59
C ASN A 265 7.00 18.64 0.44
N ASN A 266 7.32 17.75 -0.49
CA ASN A 266 6.52 16.56 -0.80
C ASN A 266 6.52 15.48 0.29
N ARG A 267 7.38 15.55 1.32
CA ARG A 267 7.39 14.62 2.46
C ARG A 267 6.21 14.92 3.39
N ILE A 268 5.23 14.02 3.43
CA ILE A 268 3.96 14.23 4.16
C ILE A 268 3.85 13.42 5.45
N ILE A 269 4.49 12.25 5.54
CA ILE A 269 4.54 11.43 6.75
C ILE A 269 6.00 11.16 7.09
N HIS A 270 6.40 11.53 8.29
CA HIS A 270 7.75 11.35 8.81
C HIS A 270 7.72 11.46 10.33
N ARG A 271 8.71 10.89 11.02
CA ARG A 271 8.79 10.97 12.49
C ARG A 271 8.69 12.39 13.06
N SER A 272 9.11 13.42 12.34
CA SER A 272 8.96 14.83 12.78
C SER A 272 7.53 15.35 12.68
N THR A 273 6.66 14.71 11.87
CA THR A 273 5.25 15.11 11.70
C THR A 273 4.29 14.23 12.48
N VAL A 274 4.59 12.95 12.64
CA VAL A 274 3.71 11.98 13.31
C VAL A 274 4.23 11.49 14.66
N GLY A 275 5.49 11.82 15.02
CA GLY A 275 6.09 11.49 16.33
C GLY A 275 6.58 10.06 16.48
N GLU A 276 6.56 9.24 15.43
CA GLU A 276 6.96 7.82 15.47
C GLU A 276 8.00 7.52 14.39
N ASN A 277 9.03 6.73 14.74
CA ASN A 277 10.10 6.34 13.84
C ASN A 277 9.61 5.37 12.75
N GLY A 278 10.29 5.39 11.59
CA GLY A 278 10.05 4.43 10.51
C GLY A 278 8.63 4.51 9.94
N SER A 279 8.12 5.73 9.78
CA SER A 279 6.74 6.02 9.37
C SER A 279 6.61 5.97 7.86
N GLY A 280 6.25 4.84 7.30
CA GLY A 280 6.18 4.70 5.84
C GLY A 280 5.35 3.52 5.36
N HIS A 281 5.43 3.27 4.08
CA HIS A 281 4.81 2.21 3.29
C HIS A 281 3.37 1.93 3.68
N GLY A 282 2.46 2.43 2.88
CA GLY A 282 1.04 2.29 3.16
C GLY A 282 0.17 2.49 1.93
N ASP A 283 -1.11 2.74 2.16
CA ASP A 283 -2.13 2.82 1.12
C ASP A 283 -3.15 3.91 1.43
N VAL A 284 -3.82 4.40 0.39
CA VAL A 284 -4.91 5.37 0.48
C VAL A 284 -6.25 4.65 0.41
N PHE A 285 -7.13 4.93 1.37
CA PHE A 285 -8.50 4.43 1.31
C PHE A 285 -9.51 5.53 1.65
N ALA A 286 -10.77 5.32 1.26
CA ALA A 286 -11.86 6.22 1.57
C ALA A 286 -12.80 5.63 2.62
N ASP A 287 -13.30 6.48 3.53
CA ASP A 287 -14.39 6.11 4.42
C ASP A 287 -15.75 6.08 3.69
N LYS A 288 -16.82 5.76 4.40
CA LYS A 288 -18.19 5.72 3.86
C LYS A 288 -18.73 7.09 3.42
N LYS A 289 -18.09 8.18 3.83
CA LYS A 289 -18.43 9.55 3.45
C LYS A 289 -17.56 10.08 2.30
N GLY A 290 -16.59 9.29 1.83
CA GLY A 290 -15.61 9.68 0.82
C GLY A 290 -14.42 10.46 1.37
N ASN A 291 -14.28 10.59 2.70
CA ASN A 291 -13.07 11.19 3.28
C ASN A 291 -11.89 10.23 3.06
N LEU A 292 -10.75 10.79 2.67
CA LEU A 292 -9.55 10.00 2.43
C LEU A 292 -8.72 9.84 3.69
N PHE A 293 -8.08 8.70 3.79
CA PHE A 293 -7.15 8.33 4.84
C PHE A 293 -5.93 7.66 4.22
N TYR A 294 -4.80 7.76 4.92
CA TYR A 294 -3.60 7.00 4.63
C TYR A 294 -3.35 6.00 5.76
N VAL A 295 -3.29 4.71 5.44
CA VAL A 295 -2.85 3.65 6.35
C VAL A 295 -1.38 3.39 6.09
N TYR A 296 -0.55 3.28 7.12
CA TYR A 296 0.90 3.07 7.02
C TYR A 296 1.42 2.32 8.23
N HIS A 297 2.70 1.98 8.24
CA HIS A 297 3.32 1.39 9.42
C HIS A 297 4.34 2.32 10.05
N VAL A 298 4.65 2.03 11.32
CA VAL A 298 5.72 2.64 12.11
C VAL A 298 6.57 1.56 12.75
N HIS A 299 7.75 1.90 13.25
CA HIS A 299 8.53 1.00 14.09
C HIS A 299 7.76 0.61 15.35
N HIS A 300 8.11 -0.55 15.91
CA HIS A 300 7.52 -1.03 17.18
C HIS A 300 7.72 -0.04 18.32
N SER A 301 8.91 0.56 18.39
CA SER A 301 9.28 1.55 19.40
C SER A 301 10.42 2.44 18.88
N ASN A 302 10.90 3.35 19.72
CA ASN A 302 12.06 4.17 19.41
C ASN A 302 13.38 3.38 19.31
N THR A 303 13.42 2.15 19.80
CA THR A 303 14.62 1.29 19.83
C THR A 303 14.47 -0.02 19.09
N THR A 304 13.26 -0.38 18.67
CA THR A 304 12.96 -1.67 18.04
C THR A 304 12.12 -1.48 16.80
N VAL A 305 12.57 -2.02 15.67
CA VAL A 305 11.86 -1.91 14.39
C VAL A 305 10.65 -2.82 14.33
N SER A 306 10.82 -4.11 14.62
CA SER A 306 9.78 -5.13 14.41
C SER A 306 9.22 -5.68 15.73
N PRO A 307 7.95 -6.14 15.74
CA PRO A 307 6.99 -6.06 14.63
C PRO A 307 6.56 -4.62 14.36
N ARG A 308 6.51 -4.22 13.09
CA ARG A 308 6.02 -2.87 12.70
C ARG A 308 4.53 -2.75 13.01
N LEU A 309 4.09 -1.55 13.38
CA LEU A 309 2.73 -1.30 13.87
C LEU A 309 1.94 -0.45 12.87
N THR A 310 0.68 -0.81 12.65
CA THR A 310 -0.20 -0.09 11.72
C THR A 310 -0.73 1.21 12.33
N ARG A 311 -0.78 2.26 11.51
CA ARG A 311 -1.36 3.58 11.83
C ARG A 311 -2.27 4.06 10.71
N ILE A 312 -3.25 4.90 11.06
CA ILE A 312 -4.16 5.56 10.12
C ILE A 312 -4.19 7.05 10.44
N VAL A 313 -4.09 7.87 9.38
CA VAL A 313 -4.22 9.34 9.48
C VAL A 313 -5.17 9.85 8.40
N PRO A 314 -5.91 10.95 8.63
CA PRO A 314 -6.66 11.63 7.57
C PRO A 314 -5.71 12.16 6.48
N LEU A 315 -6.15 12.06 5.22
CA LEU A 315 -5.44 12.60 4.06
C LEU A 315 -6.28 13.71 3.44
N HIS A 316 -5.70 14.89 3.27
CA HIS A 316 -6.39 16.05 2.71
C HIS A 316 -5.65 16.64 1.52
N PHE A 317 -6.42 17.07 0.51
CA PHE A 317 -5.94 17.92 -0.56
C PHE A 317 -6.29 19.37 -0.22
N ILE A 318 -5.27 20.21 -0.04
CA ILE A 318 -5.45 21.64 0.19
C ILE A 318 -5.03 22.42 -1.07
N PRO A 319 -5.72 23.51 -1.42
CA PRO A 319 -5.27 24.39 -2.49
C PRO A 319 -3.87 24.90 -2.19
N SER A 320 -3.02 24.97 -3.21
CA SER A 320 -1.76 25.71 -3.12
C SER A 320 -2.09 27.20 -2.89
N THR A 321 -1.38 27.81 -1.98
CA THR A 321 -1.49 29.26 -1.70
C THR A 321 -0.56 30.09 -2.60
N ASP A 322 0.05 29.47 -3.61
CA ASP A 322 0.95 30.13 -4.56
C ASP A 322 0.19 30.78 -5.72
#